data_33d0b4ea8c9d53012e04ed1764012118
#
_entry.id   33d0b4ea8c9d53012e04ed1764012118
#
_cell.length_a   1.000
_cell.length_b   1.000
_cell.length_c   1.000
_cell.angle_alpha   90.00
_cell.angle_beta   90.00
_cell.angle_gamma   90.00
#
_symmetry.space_group_name_H-M   'P 1'
#
loop_
_entity.id
_entity.type
_entity.pdbx_description
1 polymer ?
#
loop_
_entity_poly.entity_id
_entity_poly.type
_entity_poly.pdbx_seq_one_letter_code
_entity_poly.pdbx_strand_id
1 'polypeptide(L)'
;MTCGRPPIRMFLVLSLLMAVAIPAFGQSEDLPTQLWLAFQYQSKVGEKTSVFSSLGYEELMSRESFWGEWNKLYVTGGGSYDLGKRFRVAAGVGLYYTYQPEVADVFEFRLWQEGTAFWPDSPGAVRRLVLVHRLRLEERITESVGWGFALRFRYRLDTKIPLNKYTLEPGAFYLPLAIEFFADLADEVPEFFAKRNRASIGLGYVMNKNWTLDLRFHRQRSRSTIDEDFKTSGNVIDFAVKSSFRIRDLVKGR
;
A
#
# COMPACT_ATOMS: atom_id res chain seq x y z
N MET A 1 -4.18 34.05 -21.15
CA MET A 1 -4.44 33.01 -20.13
C MET A 1 -5.45 32.02 -20.69
N THR A 2 -5.00 30.97 -21.37
CA THR A 2 -5.88 29.92 -21.93
C THR A 2 -6.06 28.85 -20.88
N CYS A 3 -7.25 28.81 -20.26
CA CYS A 3 -7.68 27.75 -19.37
C CYS A 3 -7.88 26.46 -20.20
N GLY A 4 -6.85 25.62 -20.28
CA GLY A 4 -6.90 24.37 -21.01
C GLY A 4 -7.89 23.42 -20.36
N ARG A 5 -8.94 23.04 -21.08
CA ARG A 5 -9.90 22.00 -20.66
C ARG A 5 -9.13 20.69 -20.42
N PRO A 6 -9.37 20.00 -19.31
CA PRO A 6 -8.73 18.71 -19.06
C PRO A 6 -9.11 17.72 -20.17
N PRO A 7 -8.17 16.93 -20.69
CA PRO A 7 -8.43 16.02 -21.78
C PRO A 7 -9.44 14.92 -21.37
N ILE A 8 -10.42 14.66 -22.22
CA ILE A 8 -11.51 13.67 -22.05
C ILE A 8 -10.99 12.30 -21.56
N ARG A 9 -9.76 11.92 -21.93
CA ARG A 9 -9.09 10.68 -21.49
C ARG A 9 -8.84 10.63 -19.98
N MET A 10 -8.65 11.78 -19.29
CA MET A 10 -8.45 11.82 -17.84
C MET A 10 -9.76 11.55 -17.10
N PHE A 11 -10.89 12.06 -17.63
CA PHE A 11 -12.22 11.76 -17.09
C PHE A 11 -12.59 10.28 -17.23
N LEU A 12 -12.22 9.64 -18.34
CA LEU A 12 -12.47 8.20 -18.57
C LEU A 12 -11.69 7.30 -17.59
N VAL A 13 -10.44 7.62 -17.30
CA VAL A 13 -9.63 6.84 -16.32
C VAL A 13 -10.14 7.09 -14.91
N LEU A 14 -10.49 8.33 -14.57
CA LEU A 14 -11.03 8.68 -13.25
C LEU A 14 -12.42 8.05 -13.03
N SER A 15 -13.29 8.05 -14.06
CA SER A 15 -14.60 7.41 -13.99
C SER A 15 -14.51 5.89 -13.92
N LEU A 16 -13.53 5.26 -14.58
CA LEU A 16 -13.28 3.83 -14.47
C LEU A 16 -12.77 3.45 -13.07
N LEU A 17 -11.85 4.24 -12.49
CA LEU A 17 -11.39 4.06 -11.11
C LEU A 17 -12.51 4.30 -10.09
N MET A 18 -13.36 5.30 -10.32
CA MET A 18 -14.56 5.55 -9.50
C MET A 18 -15.60 4.44 -9.64
N ALA A 19 -15.87 3.94 -10.84
CA ALA A 19 -16.84 2.86 -11.09
C ALA A 19 -16.45 1.56 -10.39
N VAL A 20 -15.15 1.27 -10.23
CA VAL A 20 -14.66 0.11 -9.47
C VAL A 20 -14.69 0.38 -7.95
N ALA A 21 -14.58 1.64 -7.53
CA ALA A 21 -14.59 2.02 -6.12
C ALA A 21 -16.01 2.12 -5.53
N ILE A 22 -17.00 2.60 -6.29
CA ILE A 22 -18.39 2.83 -5.82
C ILE A 22 -19.03 1.57 -5.23
N PRO A 23 -18.96 0.36 -5.85
CA PRO A 23 -19.48 -0.84 -5.20
C PRO A 23 -18.73 -1.21 -3.91
N ALA A 24 -17.53 -0.65 -3.69
CA ALA A 24 -16.77 -0.89 -2.47
C ALA A 24 -17.35 -0.19 -1.24
N PHE A 25 -18.15 0.87 -1.42
CA PHE A 25 -18.69 1.70 -0.32
C PHE A 25 -20.18 1.45 -0.01
N GLY A 26 -20.87 0.58 -0.75
CA GLY A 26 -22.32 0.50 -0.79
C GLY A 26 -23.01 -0.47 0.20
N GLN A 27 -22.30 -1.12 1.13
CA GLN A 27 -22.94 -2.02 2.11
C GLN A 27 -22.71 -1.51 3.53
N SER A 28 -23.80 -1.19 4.22
CA SER A 28 -23.82 -0.74 5.63
C SER A 28 -23.95 -1.91 6.59
N GLU A 29 -22.96 -2.80 6.67
CA GLU A 29 -22.80 -3.70 7.79
C GLU A 29 -21.87 -3.06 8.83
N ASP A 30 -22.03 -3.39 10.11
CA ASP A 30 -21.09 -3.04 11.18
C ASP A 30 -19.76 -3.77 10.99
N LEU A 31 -18.94 -3.21 10.08
CA LEU A 31 -17.68 -3.81 9.68
C LEU A 31 -16.58 -3.42 10.66
N PRO A 32 -15.73 -4.37 11.05
CA PRO A 32 -14.58 -4.07 11.89
C PRO A 32 -13.69 -3.02 11.21
N THR A 33 -13.31 -2.02 11.99
CA THR A 33 -12.41 -0.96 11.54
C THR A 33 -11.03 -1.17 12.15
N GLN A 34 -9.99 -1.08 11.33
CA GLN A 34 -8.61 -1.17 11.76
C GLN A 34 -7.95 0.20 11.69
N LEU A 35 -7.06 0.48 12.63
CA LEU A 35 -6.15 1.61 12.59
C LEU A 35 -4.75 1.11 12.25
N TRP A 36 -4.14 1.67 11.21
CA TRP A 36 -2.77 1.39 10.81
C TRP A 36 -1.92 2.63 10.94
N LEU A 37 -0.81 2.52 11.62
CA LEU A 37 0.17 3.58 11.79
C LEU A 37 1.50 3.10 11.22
N ALA A 38 2.15 3.89 10.37
CA ALA A 38 3.43 3.50 9.78
C ALA A 38 4.42 4.67 9.71
N PHE A 39 5.66 4.37 10.02
CA PHE A 39 6.81 5.19 9.66
C PHE A 39 7.56 4.49 8.53
N GLN A 40 7.75 5.18 7.40
CA GLN A 40 8.43 4.66 6.23
C GLN A 40 9.66 5.51 5.92
N TYR A 41 10.78 4.86 5.77
CA TYR A 41 12.04 5.49 5.42
C TYR A 41 12.54 4.97 4.07
N GLN A 42 13.05 5.88 3.23
CA GLN A 42 13.73 5.53 1.98
C GLN A 42 14.92 6.43 1.76
N SER A 43 16.05 5.85 1.32
CA SER A 43 17.26 6.59 0.97
C SER A 43 17.86 6.09 -0.33
N LYS A 44 18.31 7.03 -1.17
CA LYS A 44 19.18 6.70 -2.31
C LYS A 44 20.60 6.48 -1.83
N VAL A 45 21.15 5.29 -2.07
CA VAL A 45 22.53 4.90 -1.75
C VAL A 45 23.43 4.91 -3.01
N GLY A 46 22.84 4.94 -4.20
CA GLY A 46 23.50 5.05 -5.49
C GLY A 46 22.62 5.78 -6.50
N GLU A 47 23.06 5.87 -7.75
CA GLU A 47 22.28 6.49 -8.83
C GLU A 47 20.98 5.72 -9.11
N LYS A 48 21.07 4.39 -9.12
CA LYS A 48 19.97 3.48 -9.41
C LYS A 48 19.50 2.68 -8.21
N THR A 49 20.20 2.75 -7.07
CA THR A 49 19.97 1.91 -5.89
C THR A 49 19.38 2.74 -4.78
N SER A 50 18.33 2.22 -4.15
CA SER A 50 17.74 2.77 -2.92
C SER A 50 17.58 1.68 -1.88
N VAL A 51 17.65 2.06 -0.61
CA VAL A 51 17.28 1.22 0.53
C VAL A 51 16.04 1.82 1.19
N PHE A 52 15.24 0.96 1.80
CA PHE A 52 14.03 1.39 2.49
C PHE A 52 13.80 0.54 3.73
N SER A 53 13.07 1.10 4.68
CA SER A 53 12.56 0.40 5.85
C SER A 53 11.19 0.94 6.24
N SER A 54 10.43 0.14 6.99
CA SER A 54 9.17 0.57 7.57
C SER A 54 9.01 -0.04 8.96
N LEU A 55 8.52 0.77 9.89
CA LEU A 55 8.02 0.35 11.18
C LEU A 55 6.53 0.65 11.19
N GLY A 56 5.71 -0.31 11.62
CA GLY A 56 4.27 -0.09 11.64
C GLY A 56 3.58 -0.82 12.76
N TYR A 57 2.43 -0.27 13.12
CA TYR A 57 1.50 -0.78 14.10
C TYR A 57 0.12 -0.85 13.48
N GLU A 58 -0.55 -1.98 13.65
CA GLU A 58 -1.92 -2.21 13.17
C GLU A 58 -2.76 -2.66 14.35
N GLU A 59 -3.99 -2.16 14.46
CA GLU A 59 -4.91 -2.46 15.55
C GLU A 59 -6.32 -2.62 15.02
N LEU A 60 -7.07 -3.59 15.59
CA LEU A 60 -8.50 -3.72 15.38
C LEU A 60 -9.23 -2.84 16.40
N MET A 61 -9.91 -1.81 15.93
CA MET A 61 -10.72 -0.92 16.78
C MET A 61 -12.01 -1.63 17.18
N SER A 62 -12.21 -1.84 18.47
CA SER A 62 -13.47 -2.33 19.04
C SER A 62 -14.37 -1.16 19.43
N ARG A 63 -15.70 -1.35 19.40
CA ARG A 63 -16.66 -0.39 19.95
C ARG A 63 -16.61 -0.31 21.49
N GLU A 64 -16.18 -1.38 22.14
CA GLU A 64 -16.17 -1.51 23.60
C GLU A 64 -14.83 -1.09 24.22
N SER A 65 -13.75 -1.13 23.45
CA SER A 65 -12.42 -0.77 23.89
C SER A 65 -11.68 0.02 22.81
N PHE A 66 -11.09 1.15 23.20
CA PHE A 66 -10.17 1.89 22.33
C PHE A 66 -8.91 1.07 22.01
N TRP A 67 -8.52 0.18 22.91
CA TRP A 67 -7.44 -0.79 22.73
C TRP A 67 -8.06 -2.09 22.21
N GLY A 68 -7.90 -2.35 20.91
CA GLY A 68 -8.62 -3.38 20.18
C GLY A 68 -8.37 -4.83 20.60
N GLU A 69 -9.13 -5.73 19.98
CA GLU A 69 -9.11 -7.16 20.24
C GLU A 69 -7.84 -7.84 19.75
N TRP A 70 -7.12 -7.26 18.80
CA TRP A 70 -5.78 -7.69 18.36
C TRP A 70 -4.94 -6.51 17.90
N ASN A 71 -3.63 -6.66 17.99
CA ASN A 71 -2.69 -5.70 17.44
C ASN A 71 -1.51 -6.40 16.76
N LYS A 72 -0.89 -5.71 15.82
CA LYS A 72 0.26 -6.19 15.09
C LYS A 72 1.35 -5.12 15.04
N LEU A 73 2.54 -5.51 15.43
CA LEU A 73 3.74 -4.71 15.24
C LEU A 73 4.59 -5.32 14.12
N TYR A 74 5.17 -4.49 13.27
CA TYR A 74 6.06 -4.99 12.23
C TYR A 74 7.23 -4.06 11.95
N VAL A 75 8.33 -4.67 11.51
CA VAL A 75 9.47 -3.98 10.92
C VAL A 75 9.81 -4.65 9.59
N THR A 76 10.04 -3.84 8.56
CA THR A 76 10.46 -4.33 7.25
C THR A 76 11.65 -3.55 6.73
N GLY A 77 12.45 -4.16 5.89
CA GLY A 77 13.57 -3.51 5.23
C GLY A 77 13.92 -4.18 3.92
N GLY A 78 14.58 -3.43 3.04
CA GLY A 78 14.96 -3.96 1.75
C GLY A 78 15.71 -2.97 0.87
N GLY A 79 15.96 -3.41 -0.35
CA GLY A 79 16.61 -2.63 -1.38
C GLY A 79 15.84 -2.63 -2.69
N SER A 80 16.05 -1.59 -3.49
CA SER A 80 15.50 -1.50 -4.84
C SER A 80 16.53 -1.02 -5.84
N TYR A 81 16.35 -1.44 -7.09
CA TYR A 81 17.21 -1.08 -8.21
C TYR A 81 16.37 -0.62 -9.42
N ASP A 82 16.68 0.57 -9.94
CA ASP A 82 16.02 1.14 -11.12
C ASP A 82 16.62 0.55 -12.41
N LEU A 83 15.84 -0.26 -13.14
CA LEU A 83 16.18 -0.84 -14.44
C LEU A 83 16.01 0.17 -15.60
N GLY A 84 15.89 1.43 -15.29
CA GLY A 84 15.67 2.53 -16.21
C GLY A 84 14.56 3.45 -15.69
N LYS A 85 13.92 4.19 -16.60
CA LYS A 85 12.86 5.13 -16.20
C LYS A 85 11.50 4.45 -15.93
N ARG A 86 11.29 3.26 -16.51
CA ARG A 86 9.98 2.57 -16.51
C ARG A 86 9.88 1.45 -15.49
N PHE A 87 10.99 0.82 -15.13
CA PHE A 87 10.96 -0.39 -14.34
C PHE A 87 11.88 -0.28 -13.13
N ARG A 88 11.43 -0.87 -12.03
CA ARG A 88 12.19 -1.04 -10.81
C ARG A 88 11.98 -2.46 -10.30
N VAL A 89 13.03 -3.05 -9.76
CA VAL A 89 12.96 -4.29 -8.98
C VAL A 89 13.32 -4.00 -7.54
N ALA A 90 12.75 -4.76 -6.62
CA ALA A 90 13.03 -4.64 -5.21
C ALA A 90 12.93 -6.01 -4.53
N ALA A 91 13.65 -6.16 -3.43
CA ALA A 91 13.52 -7.29 -2.53
C ALA A 91 13.67 -6.83 -1.09
N GLY A 92 13.09 -7.59 -0.17
CA GLY A 92 13.17 -7.24 1.24
C GLY A 92 12.70 -8.35 2.16
N VAL A 93 12.85 -8.07 3.45
CA VAL A 93 12.45 -8.93 4.55
C VAL A 93 11.53 -8.17 5.49
N GLY A 94 10.73 -8.89 6.25
CA GLY A 94 9.86 -8.33 7.27
C GLY A 94 9.67 -9.29 8.43
N LEU A 95 9.60 -8.72 9.62
CA LEU A 95 9.24 -9.39 10.86
C LEU A 95 7.93 -8.81 11.34
N TYR A 96 6.98 -9.67 11.68
CA TYR A 96 5.65 -9.29 12.12
C TYR A 96 5.33 -10.07 13.38
N TYR A 97 4.79 -9.39 14.38
CA TYR A 97 4.28 -9.99 15.59
C TYR A 97 2.83 -9.56 15.75
N THR A 98 1.92 -10.53 15.88
CA THR A 98 0.49 -10.29 16.08
C THR A 98 0.09 -10.84 17.42
N TYR A 99 -0.35 -9.97 18.31
CA TYR A 99 -0.95 -10.31 19.59
C TYR A 99 -2.46 -10.53 19.42
N GLN A 100 -2.99 -11.58 20.06
CA GLN A 100 -4.41 -11.93 20.06
C GLN A 100 -4.83 -12.41 21.46
N PRO A 101 -5.82 -11.78 22.13
CA PRO A 101 -6.11 -12.05 23.54
C PRO A 101 -6.54 -13.48 23.87
N GLU A 102 -7.25 -14.15 22.96
CA GLU A 102 -7.88 -15.46 23.22
C GLU A 102 -7.27 -16.63 22.45
N VAL A 103 -6.29 -16.36 21.61
CA VAL A 103 -5.59 -17.36 20.78
C VAL A 103 -4.09 -17.13 20.83
N ALA A 104 -3.32 -18.11 20.39
CA ALA A 104 -1.86 -17.99 20.38
C ALA A 104 -1.41 -16.83 19.49
N ASP A 105 -0.42 -16.08 19.99
CA ASP A 105 0.23 -15.02 19.21
C ASP A 105 0.86 -15.59 17.95
N VAL A 106 1.00 -14.74 16.93
CA VAL A 106 1.60 -15.13 15.65
C VAL A 106 2.85 -14.34 15.40
N PHE A 107 3.97 -15.03 15.28
CA PHE A 107 5.19 -14.47 14.73
C PHE A 107 5.28 -14.83 13.24
N GLU A 108 5.59 -13.86 12.39
CA GLU A 108 5.73 -14.07 10.95
C GLU A 108 7.05 -13.45 10.46
N PHE A 109 7.85 -14.29 9.80
CA PHE A 109 8.97 -13.87 8.96
C PHE A 109 8.53 -13.88 7.50
N ARG A 110 8.82 -12.81 6.78
CA ARG A 110 8.43 -12.66 5.38
C ARG A 110 9.62 -12.28 4.52
N LEU A 111 9.84 -13.03 3.45
CA LEU A 111 10.67 -12.63 2.31
C LEU A 111 9.77 -12.14 1.19
N TRP A 112 10.23 -11.18 0.40
CA TRP A 112 9.44 -10.74 -0.75
C TRP A 112 10.33 -10.18 -1.86
N GLN A 113 9.85 -10.35 -3.10
CA GLN A 113 10.41 -9.81 -4.31
C GLN A 113 9.32 -9.01 -5.03
N GLU A 114 9.72 -7.91 -5.67
CA GLU A 114 8.76 -6.96 -6.28
C GLU A 114 9.29 -6.43 -7.60
N GLY A 115 8.41 -6.39 -8.59
CA GLY A 115 8.58 -5.66 -9.84
C GLY A 115 7.62 -4.48 -9.90
N THR A 116 8.12 -3.29 -10.24
CA THR A 116 7.31 -2.09 -10.41
C THR A 116 7.47 -1.54 -11.82
N ALA A 117 6.35 -1.21 -12.49
CA ALA A 117 6.30 -0.54 -13.77
C ALA A 117 5.60 0.83 -13.63
N PHE A 118 6.19 1.87 -14.22
CA PHE A 118 5.65 3.24 -14.25
C PHE A 118 5.10 3.56 -15.64
N TRP A 119 3.85 4.01 -15.73
CA TRP A 119 3.22 4.36 -16.99
C TRP A 119 2.36 5.62 -16.87
N PRO A 120 2.44 6.58 -17.81
CA PRO A 120 3.46 6.67 -18.86
C PRO A 120 4.84 7.02 -18.29
N ASP A 121 5.91 6.68 -19.03
CA ASP A 121 7.29 6.97 -18.64
C ASP A 121 7.69 8.43 -18.85
N SER A 122 6.94 9.12 -19.66
CA SER A 122 7.12 10.55 -19.95
C SER A 122 5.85 11.31 -19.56
N PRO A 123 5.97 12.43 -18.84
CA PRO A 123 4.85 13.31 -18.58
C PRO A 123 4.44 14.06 -19.85
N GLY A 124 3.81 13.32 -20.78
CA GLY A 124 3.18 13.88 -21.98
C GLY A 124 1.94 14.70 -21.65
N ALA A 125 0.87 14.54 -22.43
CA ALA A 125 -0.39 15.28 -22.28
C ALA A 125 -1.08 15.14 -20.89
N VAL A 126 -0.67 14.15 -20.06
CA VAL A 126 -1.20 13.91 -18.72
C VAL A 126 -0.08 14.01 -17.68
N ARG A 127 0.51 15.20 -17.55
CA ARG A 127 1.64 15.47 -16.63
C ARG A 127 1.37 15.17 -15.14
N ARG A 128 0.11 14.96 -14.74
CA ARG A 128 -0.30 14.78 -13.35
C ARG A 128 -0.61 13.35 -12.96
N LEU A 129 -0.71 12.44 -13.93
CA LEU A 129 -1.13 11.07 -13.67
C LEU A 129 -0.02 10.10 -14.08
N VAL A 130 0.57 9.44 -13.09
CA VAL A 130 1.48 8.29 -13.28
C VAL A 130 0.81 7.10 -12.64
N LEU A 131 0.52 6.08 -13.44
CA LEU A 131 0.06 4.79 -12.95
C LEU A 131 1.28 3.94 -12.58
N VAL A 132 1.23 3.37 -11.38
CA VAL A 132 2.30 2.52 -10.85
C VAL A 132 1.73 1.12 -10.71
N HIS A 133 2.19 0.21 -11.56
CA HIS A 133 1.87 -1.21 -11.50
C HIS A 133 2.93 -1.91 -10.66
N ARG A 134 2.51 -2.68 -9.68
CA ARG A 134 3.40 -3.39 -8.75
C ARG A 134 2.97 -4.83 -8.62
N LEU A 135 3.89 -5.74 -8.90
CA LEU A 135 3.75 -7.17 -8.72
C LEU A 135 4.68 -7.60 -7.60
N ARG A 136 4.18 -8.31 -6.60
CA ARG A 136 4.97 -8.80 -5.48
C ARG A 136 4.66 -10.26 -5.19
N LEU A 137 5.71 -11.04 -4.96
CA LEU A 137 5.66 -12.38 -4.40
C LEU A 137 6.15 -12.31 -2.96
N GLU A 138 5.42 -12.93 -2.04
CA GLU A 138 5.73 -12.97 -0.60
C GLU A 138 5.78 -14.42 -0.15
N GLU A 139 6.91 -14.82 0.41
CA GLU A 139 7.13 -16.08 1.11
C GLU A 139 6.95 -15.81 2.60
N ARG A 140 5.97 -16.45 3.21
CA ARG A 140 5.55 -16.18 4.58
C ARG A 140 5.78 -17.42 5.42
N ILE A 141 6.62 -17.29 6.44
CA ILE A 141 6.89 -18.32 7.44
C ILE A 141 6.27 -17.84 8.74
N THR A 142 5.28 -18.56 9.22
CA THR A 142 4.52 -18.21 10.42
C THR A 142 4.78 -19.23 11.51
N GLU A 143 4.85 -18.77 12.74
CA GLU A 143 4.91 -19.57 13.95
C GLU A 143 3.80 -19.11 14.90
N SER A 144 3.00 -20.06 15.37
CA SER A 144 1.95 -19.88 16.37
C SER A 144 1.83 -21.16 17.19
N VAL A 145 0.82 -22.00 16.96
CA VAL A 145 0.74 -23.37 17.53
C VAL A 145 1.73 -24.34 16.84
N GLY A 146 2.24 -23.93 15.67
CA GLY A 146 3.22 -24.67 14.87
C GLY A 146 3.73 -23.83 13.70
N TRP A 147 4.69 -24.35 12.96
CA TRP A 147 5.27 -23.69 11.80
C TRP A 147 4.38 -23.84 10.58
N GLY A 148 4.11 -22.73 9.90
CA GLY A 148 3.37 -22.68 8.64
C GLY A 148 4.16 -21.99 7.55
N PHE A 149 3.97 -22.41 6.30
CA PHE A 149 4.49 -21.74 5.12
C PHE A 149 3.35 -21.36 4.18
N ALA A 150 3.36 -20.13 3.69
CA ALA A 150 2.41 -19.65 2.69
C ALA A 150 3.12 -18.81 1.63
N LEU A 151 2.70 -18.97 0.40
CA LEU A 151 3.17 -18.19 -0.73
C LEU A 151 2.04 -17.27 -1.20
N ARG A 152 2.28 -15.95 -1.27
CA ARG A 152 1.26 -14.98 -1.66
C ARG A 152 1.73 -14.10 -2.80
N PHE A 153 0.91 -14.03 -3.82
CA PHE A 153 1.06 -13.09 -4.92
C PHE A 153 0.20 -11.83 -4.67
N ARG A 154 0.74 -10.65 -5.00
CA ARG A 154 0.04 -9.39 -4.89
C ARG A 154 0.23 -8.57 -6.17
N TYR A 155 -0.87 -8.06 -6.70
CA TYR A 155 -0.85 -7.03 -7.72
C TYR A 155 -1.47 -5.75 -7.18
N ARG A 156 -0.78 -4.62 -7.36
CA ARG A 156 -1.28 -3.31 -6.98
C ARG A 156 -1.12 -2.33 -8.12
N LEU A 157 -2.21 -1.61 -8.39
CA LEU A 157 -2.23 -0.44 -9.25
C LEU A 157 -2.44 0.78 -8.37
N ASP A 158 -1.54 1.74 -8.38
CA ASP A 158 -1.69 2.97 -7.62
C ASP A 158 -1.32 4.22 -8.42
N THR A 159 -1.82 5.37 -7.96
CA THR A 159 -1.49 6.68 -8.49
C THR A 159 -1.58 7.73 -7.40
N LYS A 160 -0.90 8.86 -7.62
CA LYS A 160 -0.98 10.06 -6.79
C LYS A 160 -1.28 11.25 -7.68
N ILE A 161 -2.42 11.89 -7.45
CA ILE A 161 -2.87 13.03 -8.25
C ILE A 161 -2.64 14.32 -7.46
N PRO A 162 -1.67 15.17 -7.85
CA PRO A 162 -1.47 16.47 -7.20
C PRO A 162 -2.74 17.34 -7.33
N LEU A 163 -3.17 17.96 -6.21
CA LEU A 163 -4.39 18.76 -6.15
C LEU A 163 -4.14 20.25 -6.36
N ASN A 164 -3.22 20.84 -5.60
CA ASN A 164 -2.92 22.28 -5.59
C ASN A 164 -1.66 22.66 -6.38
N LYS A 165 -0.89 21.69 -6.86
CA LYS A 165 0.34 21.90 -7.64
C LYS A 165 0.38 20.99 -8.87
N TYR A 166 1.34 21.22 -9.78
CA TYR A 166 1.51 20.36 -10.97
C TYR A 166 2.26 19.08 -10.68
N THR A 167 3.13 19.09 -9.66
CA THR A 167 4.00 17.98 -9.27
C THR A 167 3.92 17.76 -7.77
N LEU A 168 4.45 16.61 -7.30
CA LEU A 168 4.58 16.28 -5.87
C LEU A 168 5.81 16.99 -5.28
N GLU A 169 5.75 18.30 -5.16
CA GLU A 169 6.78 19.15 -4.59
C GLU A 169 6.40 19.66 -3.19
N PRO A 170 7.30 20.25 -2.40
CA PRO A 170 7.00 20.79 -1.07
C PRO A 170 5.76 21.72 -1.09
N GLY A 171 4.83 21.48 -0.16
CA GLY A 171 3.53 22.15 -0.06
C GLY A 171 2.44 21.55 -0.97
N ALA A 172 2.69 20.46 -1.70
CA ALA A 172 1.68 19.81 -2.51
C ALA A 172 0.76 18.94 -1.67
N PHE A 173 -0.54 19.12 -1.81
CA PHE A 173 -1.56 18.13 -1.47
C PHE A 173 -1.78 17.21 -2.66
N TYR A 174 -2.06 15.94 -2.40
CA TYR A 174 -2.36 14.97 -3.45
C TYR A 174 -3.40 13.94 -3.01
N LEU A 175 -4.11 13.40 -3.98
CA LEU A 175 -5.07 12.31 -3.83
C LEU A 175 -4.37 10.99 -4.18
N PRO A 176 -4.02 10.13 -3.21
CA PRO A 176 -3.56 8.78 -3.47
C PRO A 176 -4.75 7.87 -3.73
N LEU A 177 -4.71 7.12 -4.83
CA LEU A 177 -5.69 6.09 -5.18
C LEU A 177 -4.96 4.78 -5.40
N ALA A 178 -5.53 3.67 -4.94
CA ALA A 178 -4.97 2.35 -5.24
C ALA A 178 -6.04 1.26 -5.26
N ILE A 179 -5.78 0.22 -6.07
CA ILE A 179 -6.48 -1.06 -6.04
C ILE A 179 -5.43 -2.15 -5.88
N GLU A 180 -5.68 -3.11 -5.00
CA GLU A 180 -4.77 -4.20 -4.72
C GLU A 180 -5.51 -5.52 -4.67
N PHE A 181 -4.93 -6.53 -5.32
CA PHE A 181 -5.43 -7.90 -5.40
C PHE A 181 -4.41 -8.84 -4.76
N PHE A 182 -4.93 -9.83 -4.04
CA PHE A 182 -4.12 -10.81 -3.32
C PHE A 182 -4.56 -12.22 -3.75
N ALA A 183 -3.58 -13.08 -4.04
CA ALA A 183 -3.77 -14.50 -4.31
C ALA A 183 -2.81 -15.31 -3.44
N ASP A 184 -3.34 -16.21 -2.63
CA ASP A 184 -2.56 -17.18 -1.88
C ASP A 184 -2.34 -18.40 -2.78
N LEU A 185 -1.07 -18.80 -3.00
CA LEU A 185 -0.67 -19.82 -3.96
C LEU A 185 -0.43 -21.20 -3.31
N ALA A 186 -0.36 -21.26 -1.97
CA ALA A 186 -0.05 -22.50 -1.24
C ALA A 186 -1.27 -23.37 -0.90
N ASP A 187 -2.47 -22.81 -0.96
CA ASP A 187 -3.71 -23.57 -0.81
C ASP A 187 -4.25 -23.93 -2.21
N GLU A 188 -4.87 -25.09 -2.35
CA GLU A 188 -5.58 -25.50 -3.59
C GLU A 188 -6.71 -24.53 -3.91
N VAL A 189 -6.38 -23.42 -4.54
CA VAL A 189 -7.35 -22.37 -4.88
C VAL A 189 -7.63 -22.42 -6.38
N PRO A 190 -8.86 -22.74 -6.77
CA PRO A 190 -9.23 -22.81 -8.20
C PRO A 190 -9.23 -21.46 -8.92
N GLU A 191 -9.16 -20.32 -8.21
CA GLU A 191 -9.28 -19.00 -8.82
C GLU A 191 -8.15 -18.04 -8.42
N PHE A 192 -7.39 -17.54 -9.40
CA PHE A 192 -6.47 -16.43 -9.22
C PHE A 192 -7.24 -15.15 -8.80
N PHE A 193 -6.70 -14.40 -7.85
CA PHE A 193 -7.24 -13.11 -7.36
C PHE A 193 -8.55 -13.18 -6.54
N ALA A 194 -9.07 -14.34 -6.23
CA ALA A 194 -10.40 -14.47 -5.63
C ALA A 194 -10.46 -14.24 -4.12
N LYS A 195 -9.37 -14.42 -3.38
CA LYS A 195 -9.41 -14.42 -1.90
C LYS A 195 -9.48 -13.04 -1.25
N ARG A 196 -8.86 -12.00 -1.81
CA ARG A 196 -8.92 -10.66 -1.20
C ARG A 196 -8.69 -9.56 -2.24
N ASN A 197 -9.40 -8.47 -2.11
CA ASN A 197 -9.06 -7.22 -2.76
C ASN A 197 -9.16 -6.02 -1.81
N ARG A 198 -8.48 -4.93 -2.15
CA ARG A 198 -8.47 -3.71 -1.38
C ARG A 198 -8.54 -2.51 -2.33
N ALA A 199 -9.51 -1.62 -2.11
CA ALA A 199 -9.56 -0.31 -2.72
C ALA A 199 -9.13 0.74 -1.71
N SER A 200 -8.42 1.76 -2.15
CA SER A 200 -7.81 2.79 -1.29
C SER A 200 -8.01 4.17 -1.89
N ILE A 201 -8.39 5.11 -1.04
CA ILE A 201 -8.45 6.54 -1.33
C ILE A 201 -7.89 7.31 -0.13
N GLY A 202 -7.37 8.51 -0.33
CA GLY A 202 -6.83 9.26 0.80
C GLY A 202 -6.46 10.70 0.47
N LEU A 203 -5.73 11.32 1.39
CA LEU A 203 -5.14 12.64 1.25
C LEU A 203 -3.67 12.58 1.69
N GLY A 204 -2.78 13.04 0.83
CA GLY A 204 -1.37 13.15 1.16
C GLY A 204 -0.90 14.60 1.13
N TYR A 205 0.14 14.89 1.90
CA TYR A 205 0.78 16.20 1.97
C TYR A 205 2.29 16.10 1.95
N VAL A 206 2.93 16.73 0.99
CA VAL A 206 4.40 16.86 0.91
C VAL A 206 4.83 18.05 1.75
N MET A 207 5.26 17.81 3.00
CA MET A 207 5.67 18.88 3.91
C MET A 207 6.93 19.60 3.41
N ASN A 208 7.93 18.82 3.03
CA ASN A 208 9.19 19.33 2.49
C ASN A 208 9.88 18.24 1.65
N LYS A 209 11.15 18.45 1.26
CA LYS A 209 11.90 17.50 0.43
C LYS A 209 12.10 16.13 1.08
N ASN A 210 12.00 16.06 2.41
CA ASN A 210 12.33 14.88 3.19
C ASN A 210 11.12 14.22 3.85
N TRP A 211 9.99 14.93 4.02
CA TRP A 211 8.85 14.48 4.79
C TRP A 211 7.55 14.55 4.01
N THR A 212 6.79 13.48 4.05
CA THR A 212 5.46 13.37 3.46
C THR A 212 4.52 12.68 4.42
N LEU A 213 3.31 13.19 4.56
CA LEU A 213 2.22 12.59 5.32
C LEU A 213 1.21 11.98 4.36
N ASP A 214 0.74 10.78 4.67
CA ASP A 214 -0.34 10.08 3.95
C ASP A 214 -1.42 9.66 4.95
N LEU A 215 -2.65 10.05 4.71
CA LEU A 215 -3.83 9.52 5.37
C LEU A 215 -4.67 8.79 4.32
N ARG A 216 -4.97 7.52 4.53
CA ARG A 216 -5.74 6.70 3.59
C ARG A 216 -6.87 5.97 4.28
N PHE A 217 -7.93 5.81 3.55
CA PHE A 217 -9.01 4.89 3.87
C PHE A 217 -8.93 3.70 2.91
N HIS A 218 -8.97 2.49 3.45
CA HIS A 218 -9.01 1.27 2.67
C HIS A 218 -10.31 0.51 2.95
N ARG A 219 -10.92 0.02 1.89
CA ARG A 219 -12.00 -0.95 1.96
C ARG A 219 -11.47 -2.30 1.51
N GLN A 220 -11.52 -3.30 2.40
CA GLN A 220 -11.10 -4.66 2.10
C GLN A 220 -12.33 -5.53 1.85
N ARG A 221 -12.25 -6.37 0.81
CA ARG A 221 -13.22 -7.40 0.52
C ARG A 221 -12.50 -8.74 0.47
N SER A 222 -13.08 -9.75 1.11
CA SER A 222 -12.62 -11.13 1.01
C SER A 222 -13.76 -12.00 0.54
N ARG A 223 -13.46 -13.00 -0.30
CA ARG A 223 -14.42 -14.03 -0.67
C ARG A 223 -14.47 -15.07 0.43
N SER A 224 -15.67 -15.44 0.88
CA SER A 224 -15.88 -16.61 1.73
C SER A 224 -15.71 -17.87 0.88
N THR A 225 -15.05 -18.91 1.39
CA THR A 225 -14.98 -20.22 0.72
C THR A 225 -16.30 -20.97 0.75
N ILE A 226 -17.28 -20.51 1.54
CA ILE A 226 -18.59 -21.14 1.71
C ILE A 226 -19.68 -20.44 0.89
N ASP A 227 -19.59 -19.12 0.73
CA ASP A 227 -20.52 -18.30 -0.07
C ASP A 227 -19.73 -17.68 -1.24
N GLU A 228 -20.21 -17.86 -2.47
CA GLU A 228 -19.53 -17.35 -3.68
C GLU A 228 -19.49 -15.83 -3.80
N ASP A 229 -20.21 -15.09 -2.96
CA ASP A 229 -20.27 -13.63 -2.99
C ASP A 229 -19.11 -12.98 -2.26
N PHE A 230 -18.59 -11.86 -2.80
CA PHE A 230 -17.59 -11.03 -2.15
C PHE A 230 -18.18 -10.32 -0.93
N LYS A 231 -17.78 -10.75 0.26
CA LYS A 231 -18.14 -10.07 1.51
C LYS A 231 -17.10 -9.01 1.88
N THR A 232 -17.55 -7.89 2.40
CA THR A 232 -16.64 -6.86 2.91
C THR A 232 -16.05 -7.34 4.23
N SER A 233 -14.73 -7.43 4.30
CA SER A 233 -14.03 -7.97 5.47
C SER A 233 -13.54 -6.90 6.45
N GLY A 234 -13.68 -5.60 6.13
CA GLY A 234 -13.34 -4.51 7.04
C GLY A 234 -12.92 -3.22 6.38
N ASN A 235 -12.89 -2.19 7.20
CA ASN A 235 -12.36 -0.87 6.88
C ASN A 235 -10.98 -0.69 7.51
N VAL A 236 -10.14 0.14 6.92
CA VAL A 236 -8.84 0.51 7.49
C VAL A 236 -8.64 2.01 7.36
N ILE A 237 -8.27 2.65 8.46
CA ILE A 237 -7.71 3.99 8.49
C ILE A 237 -6.20 3.84 8.59
N ASP A 238 -5.46 4.29 7.57
CA ASP A 238 -4.00 4.16 7.48
C ASP A 238 -3.36 5.54 7.51
N PHE A 239 -2.53 5.79 8.51
CA PHE A 239 -1.73 6.99 8.62
C PHE A 239 -0.26 6.65 8.51
N ALA A 240 0.42 7.21 7.49
CA ALA A 240 1.83 6.99 7.27
C ALA A 240 2.63 8.29 7.25
N VAL A 241 3.72 8.32 8.00
CA VAL A 241 4.76 9.32 7.93
C VAL A 241 5.89 8.76 7.09
N LYS A 242 6.25 9.46 6.01
CA LYS A 242 7.30 9.03 5.07
C LYS A 242 8.47 9.98 5.12
N SER A 243 9.66 9.41 5.23
CA SER A 243 10.91 10.14 5.27
C SER A 243 11.84 9.69 4.13
N SER A 244 12.50 10.65 3.49
CA SER A 244 13.47 10.40 2.40
C SER A 244 14.72 11.25 2.60
N PHE A 245 15.62 10.81 3.46
CA PHE A 245 16.95 11.43 3.61
C PHE A 245 17.98 10.71 2.73
N ARG A 246 18.96 11.45 2.23
CA ARG A 246 20.19 10.82 1.70
C ARG A 246 21.13 10.56 2.87
N ILE A 247 21.58 9.33 3.02
CA ILE A 247 22.54 8.96 4.09
C ILE A 247 23.78 9.86 4.05
N ARG A 248 24.24 10.28 2.85
CA ARG A 248 25.36 11.23 2.70
C ARG A 248 25.11 12.60 3.30
N ASP A 249 23.86 13.06 3.40
CA ASP A 249 23.53 14.38 3.95
C ASP A 249 23.55 14.34 5.48
N LEU A 250 23.28 13.18 6.09
CA LEU A 250 23.41 12.96 7.53
C LEU A 250 24.88 12.91 7.98
N VAL A 251 25.78 12.39 7.15
CA VAL A 251 27.23 12.31 7.46
C VAL A 251 27.92 13.66 7.23
N LYS A 252 27.42 14.50 6.32
CA LYS A 252 27.97 15.83 6.00
C LYS A 252 27.42 16.96 6.88
N GLY A 253 26.48 16.69 7.75
CA GLY A 253 25.90 17.65 8.71
C GLY A 253 26.79 17.95 9.92
N ARG A 254 28.11 18.05 9.69
CA ARG A 254 29.10 18.64 10.57
C ARG A 254 29.69 19.87 9.91
#